data_3486bfa529bcf8c938e04764fa207e5e
#
_entry.id   3486bfa529bcf8c938e04764fa207e5e
#
_cell.length_a   1.000
_cell.length_b   1.000
_cell.length_c   1.000
_cell.angle_alpha   90.00
_cell.angle_beta   90.00
_cell.angle_gamma   90.00
#
_symmetry.space_group_name_H-M   'P 1'
#
loop_
_entity.id
_entity.type
_entity.pdbx_description
1 polymer ?
#
loop_
_entity_poly.entity_id
_entity_poly.type
_entity_poly.pdbx_seq_one_letter_code
_entity_poly.pdbx_strand_id
1 'polypeptide(L)'
;IAGINQAIQSICNIGGPALGAILLLAFDMSLVMLLDVLGAIIACTALLFVYIPNPKQENTSAKNVLYDMRDGFNVIMRNKGVSWVMVTEVLVTFFVMPMVALMPLMTLKNFSGTAYQVSLIETLFGAGMLAGGALLGVWNPKIRKTLLIAISYFLLGAALAFCGILPADGFVLFAALTVAQGIVVP
;
A
#
# COMPACT_ATOMS: atom_id res chain seq x y z
N ILE A 1 11.32 9.52 9.25
CA ILE A 1 11.36 8.99 7.86
C ILE A 1 10.08 8.17 7.59
N ALA A 2 9.69 7.21 8.45
CA ALA A 2 8.49 6.40 8.24
C ALA A 2 7.19 7.22 8.11
N GLY A 3 6.98 8.23 8.95
CA GLY A 3 5.80 9.10 8.89
C GLY A 3 5.72 9.94 7.61
N ILE A 4 6.87 10.40 7.09
CA ILE A 4 6.91 11.14 5.82
C ILE A 4 6.54 10.22 4.65
N ASN A 5 7.09 9.02 4.62
CA ASN A 5 6.74 8.02 3.59
C ASN A 5 5.25 7.69 3.62
N GLN A 6 4.67 7.50 4.80
CA GLN A 6 3.25 7.22 4.96
C GLN A 6 2.38 8.40 4.47
N ALA A 7 2.78 9.63 4.78
CA ALA A 7 2.08 10.83 4.30
C ALA A 7 2.11 10.93 2.76
N ILE A 8 3.28 10.71 2.14
CA ILE A 8 3.43 10.71 0.69
C ILE A 8 2.55 9.62 0.06
N GLN A 9 2.59 8.40 0.61
CA GLN A 9 1.77 7.29 0.12
C GLN A 9 0.27 7.60 0.19
N SER A 10 -0.17 8.19 1.29
CA SER A 10 -1.57 8.58 1.48
C SER A 10 -2.00 9.68 0.49
N ILE A 11 -1.16 10.69 0.26
CA ILE A 11 -1.41 11.73 -0.75
C ILE A 11 -1.53 11.11 -2.14
N CYS A 12 -0.63 10.18 -2.50
CA CYS A 12 -0.69 9.47 -3.78
C CYS A 12 -1.95 8.62 -3.92
N ASN A 13 -2.36 7.92 -2.85
CA ASN A 13 -3.56 7.09 -2.86
C ASN A 13 -4.86 7.90 -2.94
N ILE A 14 -4.87 9.13 -2.47
CA ILE A 14 -6.01 10.05 -2.62
C ILE A 14 -5.98 10.75 -3.99
N GLY A 15 -4.83 11.32 -4.32
CA GLY A 15 -4.67 12.14 -5.54
C GLY A 15 -4.64 11.31 -6.82
N GLY A 16 -4.03 10.12 -6.79
CA GLY A 16 -3.87 9.25 -7.95
C GLY A 16 -5.20 8.88 -8.62
N PRO A 17 -6.14 8.24 -7.94
CA PRO A 17 -7.43 7.87 -8.50
C PRO A 17 -8.25 9.06 -8.96
N ALA A 18 -8.24 10.16 -8.20
CA ALA A 18 -8.95 11.39 -8.56
C ALA A 18 -8.39 12.01 -9.85
N LEU A 19 -7.08 12.14 -9.96
CA LEU A 19 -6.41 12.62 -11.18
C LEU A 19 -6.61 11.64 -12.34
N GLY A 20 -6.51 10.33 -12.10
CA GLY A 20 -6.74 9.30 -13.11
C GLY A 20 -8.16 9.37 -13.68
N ALA A 21 -9.17 9.54 -12.82
CA ALA A 21 -10.56 9.68 -13.27
C ALA A 21 -10.77 10.95 -14.12
N ILE A 22 -10.19 12.09 -13.72
CA ILE A 22 -10.26 13.35 -14.48
C ILE A 22 -9.56 13.20 -15.85
N LEU A 23 -8.38 12.59 -15.86
CA LEU A 23 -7.61 12.36 -17.09
C LEU A 23 -8.35 11.46 -18.06
N LEU A 24 -8.97 10.37 -17.59
CA LEU A 24 -9.75 9.45 -18.42
C LEU A 24 -11.04 10.07 -18.96
N LEU A 25 -11.59 11.08 -18.28
CA LEU A 25 -12.76 11.82 -18.78
C LEU A 25 -12.37 12.91 -19.80
N ALA A 26 -11.16 13.48 -19.69
CA ALA A 26 -10.70 14.58 -20.49
C ALA A 26 -9.88 14.17 -21.72
N PHE A 27 -9.25 13.00 -21.68
CA PHE A 27 -8.28 12.56 -22.68
C PHE A 27 -8.50 11.10 -23.07
N ASP A 28 -8.09 10.75 -24.29
CA ASP A 28 -8.09 9.38 -24.76
C ASP A 28 -7.05 8.53 -23.99
N MET A 29 -7.35 7.24 -23.85
CA MET A 29 -6.49 6.28 -23.14
C MET A 29 -5.03 6.30 -23.61
N SER A 30 -4.80 6.51 -24.92
CA SER A 30 -3.46 6.59 -25.50
C SER A 30 -2.66 7.76 -24.94
N LEU A 31 -3.30 8.90 -24.69
CA LEU A 31 -2.66 10.11 -24.17
C LEU A 31 -2.39 9.99 -22.68
N VAL A 32 -3.28 9.30 -21.95
CA VAL A 32 -3.06 8.97 -20.53
C VAL A 32 -1.85 8.04 -20.36
N MET A 33 -1.73 7.00 -21.20
CA MET A 33 -0.55 6.12 -21.22
C MET A 33 0.75 6.87 -21.57
N LEU A 34 0.67 7.84 -22.48
CA LEU A 34 1.84 8.66 -22.84
C LEU A 34 2.29 9.57 -21.68
N LEU A 35 1.34 10.10 -20.90
CA LEU A 35 1.63 10.84 -19.67
C LEU A 35 2.36 10.00 -18.63
N ASP A 36 1.99 8.73 -18.50
CA ASP A 36 2.67 7.77 -17.59
C ASP A 36 4.13 7.56 -18.01
N VAL A 37 4.38 7.35 -19.31
CA VAL A 37 5.74 7.24 -19.86
C VAL A 37 6.55 8.52 -19.61
N LEU A 38 5.96 9.69 -19.80
CA LEU A 38 6.62 10.98 -19.52
C LEU A 38 6.96 11.11 -18.03
N GLY A 39 6.03 10.73 -17.16
CA GLY A 39 6.26 10.68 -15.70
C GLY A 39 7.42 9.77 -15.33
N ALA A 40 7.51 8.58 -15.93
CA ALA A 40 8.61 7.66 -15.73
C ALA A 40 9.96 8.24 -16.19
N ILE A 41 10.00 8.92 -17.35
CA ILE A 41 11.21 9.58 -17.84
C ILE A 41 11.67 10.70 -16.89
N ILE A 42 10.73 11.51 -16.40
CA ILE A 42 11.04 12.57 -15.42
C ILE A 42 11.59 11.96 -14.12
N ALA A 43 10.97 10.89 -13.62
CA ALA A 43 11.43 10.22 -12.41
C ALA A 43 12.83 9.61 -12.58
N CYS A 44 13.10 8.96 -13.72
CA CYS A 44 14.43 8.42 -14.03
C CYS A 44 15.49 9.52 -14.15
N THR A 45 15.17 10.63 -14.85
CA THR A 45 16.10 11.76 -14.96
C THR A 45 16.34 12.44 -13.61
N ALA A 46 15.33 12.60 -12.78
CA ALA A 46 15.49 13.15 -11.43
C ALA A 46 16.44 12.29 -10.58
N LEU A 47 16.35 10.96 -10.69
CA LEU A 47 17.26 10.04 -9.99
C LEU A 47 18.73 10.21 -10.41
N LEU A 48 19.01 10.56 -11.68
CA LEU A 48 20.39 10.79 -12.15
C LEU A 48 21.00 12.05 -11.53
N PHE A 49 20.19 13.02 -11.10
CA PHE A 49 20.67 14.24 -10.44
C PHE A 49 20.84 14.08 -8.91
N VAL A 50 20.31 13.01 -8.33
CA VAL A 50 20.45 12.76 -6.89
C VAL A 50 21.78 12.08 -6.63
N TYR A 51 22.69 12.79 -5.99
CA TYR A 51 23.95 12.21 -5.51
C TYR A 51 23.66 11.33 -4.29
N ILE A 52 23.69 10.01 -4.49
CA ILE A 52 23.62 9.05 -3.40
C ILE A 52 25.03 8.72 -2.96
N PRO A 53 25.49 9.17 -1.77
CA PRO A 53 26.83 8.81 -1.30
C PRO A 53 26.89 7.29 -1.07
N ASN A 54 27.80 6.64 -1.76
CA ASN A 54 28.08 5.23 -1.51
C ASN A 54 28.57 5.07 -0.05
N PRO A 55 27.94 4.22 0.75
CA PRO A 55 28.48 3.87 2.05
C PRO A 55 29.90 3.36 1.84
N LYS A 56 30.86 3.87 2.64
CA LYS A 56 32.25 3.37 2.62
C LYS A 56 32.19 1.87 2.91
N GLN A 57 32.32 1.07 1.86
CA GLN A 57 32.55 -0.35 2.01
C GLN A 57 33.97 -0.52 2.56
N GLU A 58 34.09 -0.85 3.83
CA GLU A 58 35.34 -1.40 4.36
C GLU A 58 35.61 -2.69 3.59
N ASN A 59 36.64 -2.61 2.70
CA ASN A 59 37.35 -3.70 2.06
C ASN A 59 36.60 -5.04 1.97
N THR A 60 35.62 -5.11 1.09
CA THR A 60 35.11 -6.40 0.68
C THR A 60 35.16 -6.42 -0.84
N SER A 61 36.08 -7.20 -1.39
CA SER A 61 36.17 -7.55 -2.81
C SER A 61 34.77 -7.71 -3.38
N ALA A 62 34.57 -7.31 -4.66
CA ALA A 62 33.32 -7.41 -5.39
C ALA A 62 32.64 -8.76 -5.13
N LYS A 63 31.93 -8.88 -3.98
CA LYS A 63 31.14 -10.05 -3.66
C LYS A 63 29.93 -10.00 -4.57
N ASN A 64 29.70 -11.10 -5.25
CA ASN A 64 28.55 -11.29 -6.10
C ASN A 64 27.27 -10.90 -5.34
N VAL A 65 26.41 -10.10 -5.96
CA VAL A 65 25.10 -9.68 -5.41
C VAL A 65 24.32 -10.87 -4.82
N LEU A 66 24.46 -12.05 -5.44
CA LEU A 66 23.90 -13.31 -4.94
C LEU A 66 24.45 -13.73 -3.56
N TYR A 67 25.71 -13.43 -3.28
CA TYR A 67 26.32 -13.75 -1.99
C TYR A 67 25.78 -12.82 -0.90
N ASP A 68 25.66 -11.53 -1.19
CA ASP A 68 25.09 -10.54 -0.26
C ASP A 68 23.59 -10.82 0.01
N MET A 69 22.84 -11.24 -1.02
CA MET A 69 21.45 -11.69 -0.85
C MET A 69 21.36 -12.94 0.05
N ARG A 70 22.26 -13.90 -0.15
CA ARG A 70 22.31 -15.12 0.67
C ARG A 70 22.70 -14.81 2.11
N ASP A 71 23.67 -13.93 2.31
CA ASP A 71 24.07 -13.49 3.65
C ASP A 71 22.93 -12.75 4.35
N GLY A 72 22.25 -11.82 3.66
CA GLY A 72 21.05 -11.15 4.17
C GLY A 72 19.96 -12.14 4.56
N PHE A 73 19.67 -13.12 3.71
CA PHE A 73 18.71 -14.18 3.99
C PHE A 73 19.12 -15.04 5.21
N ASN A 74 20.39 -15.40 5.32
CA ASN A 74 20.90 -16.17 6.45
C ASN A 74 20.80 -15.39 7.77
N VAL A 75 21.08 -14.08 7.76
CA VAL A 75 20.94 -13.21 8.94
C VAL A 75 19.47 -13.17 9.40
N ILE A 76 18.52 -13.09 8.47
CA ILE A 76 17.10 -13.10 8.76
C ILE A 76 16.68 -14.45 9.36
N MET A 77 17.08 -15.55 8.71
CA MET A 77 16.75 -16.91 9.17
C MET A 77 17.37 -17.25 10.53
N ARG A 78 18.52 -16.67 10.85
CA ARG A 78 19.19 -16.86 12.15
C ARG A 78 18.43 -16.17 13.30
N ASN A 79 17.66 -15.12 13.00
CA ASN A 79 16.87 -14.40 13.98
C ASN A 79 15.40 -14.84 13.91
N LYS A 80 15.02 -15.82 14.74
CA LYS A 80 13.67 -16.41 14.73
C LYS A 80 12.54 -15.37 14.78
N GLY A 81 12.70 -14.28 15.52
CA GLY A 81 11.68 -13.22 15.60
C GLY A 81 11.47 -12.50 14.27
N VAL A 82 12.57 -12.12 13.60
CA VAL A 82 12.54 -11.46 12.28
C VAL A 82 12.00 -12.40 11.21
N SER A 83 12.41 -13.67 11.25
CA SER A 83 11.95 -14.71 10.32
C SER A 83 10.44 -14.90 10.40
N TRP A 84 9.87 -15.00 11.59
CA TRP A 84 8.41 -15.12 11.76
C TRP A 84 7.66 -13.88 11.25
N VAL A 85 8.16 -12.69 11.50
CA VAL A 85 7.55 -11.45 10.97
C VAL A 85 7.58 -11.46 9.44
N MET A 86 8.71 -11.81 8.80
CA MET A 86 8.79 -11.91 7.34
C MET A 86 7.84 -12.95 6.75
N VAL A 87 7.75 -14.13 7.35
CA VAL A 87 6.81 -15.17 6.88
C VAL A 87 5.37 -14.67 6.98
N THR A 88 5.03 -14.02 8.09
CA THR A 88 3.70 -13.44 8.28
C THR A 88 3.41 -12.38 7.21
N GLU A 89 4.36 -11.48 6.92
CA GLU A 89 4.22 -10.44 5.90
C GLU A 89 4.00 -11.02 4.50
N VAL A 90 4.79 -12.04 4.13
CA VAL A 90 4.63 -12.74 2.84
C VAL A 90 3.24 -13.40 2.74
N LEU A 91 2.79 -14.07 3.80
CA LEU A 91 1.47 -14.70 3.82
C LEU A 91 0.34 -13.66 3.72
N VAL A 92 0.43 -12.58 4.50
CA VAL A 92 -0.56 -11.49 4.45
C VAL A 92 -0.61 -10.88 3.06
N THR A 93 0.53 -10.53 2.48
CA THR A 93 0.60 -9.95 1.13
C THR A 93 0.02 -10.92 0.09
N PHE A 94 0.34 -12.20 0.18
CA PHE A 94 -0.18 -13.23 -0.73
C PHE A 94 -1.72 -13.31 -0.72
N PHE A 95 -2.36 -13.18 0.45
CA PHE A 95 -3.81 -13.22 0.55
C PHE A 95 -4.49 -11.87 0.30
N VAL A 96 -3.85 -10.76 0.68
CA VAL A 96 -4.43 -9.41 0.55
C VAL A 96 -4.34 -8.89 -0.88
N MET A 97 -3.25 -9.15 -1.62
CA MET A 97 -3.07 -8.64 -2.98
C MET A 97 -4.19 -9.03 -3.96
N PRO A 98 -4.62 -10.29 -4.03
CA PRO A 98 -5.76 -10.66 -4.86
C PRO A 98 -7.05 -9.93 -4.44
N MET A 99 -7.26 -9.72 -3.14
CA MET A 99 -8.42 -9.00 -2.64
C MET A 99 -8.43 -7.53 -3.04
N VAL A 100 -7.29 -6.85 -2.94
CA VAL A 100 -7.15 -5.46 -3.40
C VAL A 100 -7.46 -5.35 -4.89
N ALA A 101 -6.98 -6.31 -5.70
CA ALA A 101 -7.27 -6.35 -7.14
C ALA A 101 -8.77 -6.60 -7.44
N LEU A 102 -9.48 -7.30 -6.55
CA LEU A 102 -10.91 -7.59 -6.70
C LEU A 102 -11.82 -6.45 -6.20
N MET A 103 -11.34 -5.51 -5.40
CA MET A 103 -12.12 -4.37 -4.87
C MET A 103 -12.81 -3.55 -5.99
N PRO A 104 -12.13 -3.10 -7.06
CA PRO A 104 -12.77 -2.42 -8.19
C PRO A 104 -13.83 -3.29 -8.86
N LEU A 105 -13.54 -4.59 -9.03
CA LEU A 105 -14.47 -5.53 -9.65
C LEU A 105 -15.75 -5.73 -8.80
N MET A 106 -15.59 -5.79 -7.47
CA MET A 106 -16.70 -5.87 -6.53
C MET A 106 -17.58 -4.62 -6.62
N THR A 107 -16.98 -3.43 -6.69
CA THR A 107 -17.70 -2.17 -6.87
C THR A 107 -18.51 -2.17 -8.17
N LEU A 108 -17.90 -2.59 -9.28
CA LEU A 108 -18.55 -2.56 -10.59
C LEU A 108 -19.62 -3.66 -10.78
N LYS A 109 -19.34 -4.89 -10.30
CA LYS A 109 -20.23 -6.04 -10.57
C LYS A 109 -21.24 -6.30 -9.46
N ASN A 110 -20.82 -6.29 -8.19
CA ASN A 110 -21.71 -6.62 -7.08
C ASN A 110 -22.64 -5.45 -6.73
N PHE A 111 -22.09 -4.24 -6.70
CA PHE A 111 -22.86 -3.03 -6.39
C PHE A 111 -23.38 -2.30 -7.64
N SER A 112 -23.15 -2.85 -8.85
CA SER A 112 -23.54 -2.21 -10.12
C SER A 112 -23.05 -0.76 -10.22
N GLY A 113 -21.87 -0.52 -9.65
CA GLY A 113 -21.29 0.81 -9.52
C GLY A 113 -20.66 1.31 -10.81
N THR A 114 -20.35 2.60 -10.83
CA THR A 114 -19.67 3.29 -11.90
C THR A 114 -18.16 3.42 -11.62
N ALA A 115 -17.36 3.80 -12.63
CA ALA A 115 -15.94 4.13 -12.46
C ALA A 115 -15.71 5.23 -11.40
N TYR A 116 -16.66 6.17 -11.29
CA TYR A 116 -16.64 7.20 -10.23
C TYR A 116 -16.71 6.58 -8.83
N GLN A 117 -17.54 5.58 -8.63
CA GLN A 117 -17.66 4.89 -7.33
C GLN A 117 -16.40 4.08 -7.00
N VAL A 118 -15.73 3.51 -8.00
CA VAL A 118 -14.41 2.88 -7.81
C VAL A 118 -13.40 3.90 -7.30
N SER A 119 -13.27 5.04 -7.98
CA SER A 119 -12.36 6.12 -7.55
C SER A 119 -12.73 6.67 -6.16
N LEU A 120 -14.02 6.73 -5.84
CA LEU A 120 -14.48 7.14 -4.51
C LEU A 120 -14.00 6.16 -3.42
N ILE A 121 -14.13 4.87 -3.64
CA ILE A 121 -13.68 3.83 -2.70
C ILE A 121 -12.16 3.90 -2.49
N GLU A 122 -11.37 4.06 -3.55
CA GLU A 122 -9.92 4.20 -3.46
C GLU A 122 -9.51 5.49 -2.73
N THR A 123 -10.21 6.60 -2.99
CA THR A 123 -10.00 7.87 -2.29
C THR A 123 -10.32 7.75 -0.79
N LEU A 124 -11.41 7.07 -0.44
CA LEU A 124 -11.81 6.81 0.94
C LEU A 124 -10.78 5.91 1.66
N PHE A 125 -10.23 4.92 0.97
CA PHE A 125 -9.15 4.10 1.50
C PHE A 125 -7.90 4.96 1.81
N GLY A 126 -7.50 5.81 0.86
CA GLY A 126 -6.37 6.74 1.05
C GLY A 126 -6.60 7.74 2.19
N ALA A 127 -7.83 8.27 2.32
CA ALA A 127 -8.20 9.14 3.45
C ALA A 127 -8.12 8.39 4.79
N GLY A 128 -8.54 7.12 4.82
CA GLY A 128 -8.36 6.22 5.96
C GLY A 128 -6.89 6.05 6.32
N MET A 129 -6.00 5.83 5.35
CA MET A 129 -4.55 5.72 5.58
C MET A 129 -3.95 6.99 6.17
N LEU A 130 -4.36 8.17 5.70
CA LEU A 130 -3.95 9.44 6.28
C LEU A 130 -4.37 9.55 7.75
N ALA A 131 -5.64 9.26 8.03
CA ALA A 131 -6.16 9.31 9.39
C ALA A 131 -5.45 8.30 10.31
N GLY A 132 -5.23 7.07 9.86
CA GLY A 132 -4.50 6.03 10.59
C GLY A 132 -3.05 6.40 10.86
N GLY A 133 -2.33 6.89 9.84
CA GLY A 133 -0.95 7.36 9.97
C GLY A 133 -0.82 8.56 10.94
N ALA A 134 -1.75 9.52 10.87
CA ALA A 134 -1.80 10.64 11.80
C ALA A 134 -2.09 10.17 13.23
N LEU A 135 -3.05 9.25 13.40
CA LEU A 135 -3.40 8.68 14.69
C LEU A 135 -2.21 7.97 15.34
N LEU A 136 -1.50 7.13 14.60
CA LEU A 136 -0.30 6.44 15.07
C LEU A 136 0.87 7.39 15.32
N GLY A 137 0.97 8.48 14.55
CA GLY A 137 1.99 9.52 14.73
C GLY A 137 1.83 10.31 16.03
N VAL A 138 0.58 10.57 16.44
CA VAL A 138 0.24 11.32 17.66
C VAL A 138 0.11 10.37 18.85
N TRP A 139 -0.53 9.23 18.65
CA TRP A 139 -0.76 8.24 19.68
C TRP A 139 0.43 7.27 19.72
N ASN A 140 1.31 7.46 20.68
CA ASN A 140 2.44 6.54 20.91
C ASN A 140 1.98 5.43 21.89
N PRO A 141 1.33 4.36 21.41
CA PRO A 141 0.80 3.34 22.31
C PRO A 141 1.95 2.60 22.97
N LYS A 142 1.93 2.53 24.31
CA LYS A 142 2.90 1.76 25.11
C LYS A 142 2.74 0.23 24.94
N ILE A 143 2.02 -0.21 23.91
CA ILE A 143 1.76 -1.61 23.60
C ILE A 143 2.96 -2.20 22.84
N ARG A 144 3.21 -3.49 23.01
CA ARG A 144 4.24 -4.19 22.25
C ARG A 144 3.93 -4.09 20.75
N LYS A 145 4.89 -3.63 19.96
CA LYS A 145 4.73 -3.44 18.51
C LYS A 145 4.20 -4.68 17.79
N THR A 146 4.64 -5.87 18.21
CA THR A 146 4.16 -7.16 17.66
C THR A 146 2.66 -7.38 17.90
N LEU A 147 2.15 -6.98 19.08
CA LEU A 147 0.73 -7.10 19.39
C LEU A 147 -0.10 -6.11 18.57
N LEU A 148 0.41 -4.89 18.37
CA LEU A 148 -0.23 -3.90 17.51
C LEU A 148 -0.40 -4.42 16.08
N ILE A 149 0.67 -4.97 15.50
CA ILE A 149 0.66 -5.58 14.16
C ILE A 149 -0.35 -6.74 14.09
N ALA A 150 -0.39 -7.61 15.10
CA ALA A 150 -1.33 -8.73 15.13
C ALA A 150 -2.79 -8.27 15.18
N ILE A 151 -3.09 -7.24 15.97
CA ILE A 151 -4.43 -6.64 16.05
C ILE A 151 -4.81 -6.00 14.70
N SER A 152 -3.89 -5.27 14.08
CA SER A 152 -4.12 -4.64 12.76
C SER A 152 -4.45 -5.70 11.70
N TYR A 153 -3.69 -6.76 11.61
CA TYR A 153 -3.98 -7.85 10.65
C TYR A 153 -5.29 -8.56 10.93
N PHE A 154 -5.62 -8.77 12.20
CA PHE A 154 -6.91 -9.37 12.58
C PHE A 154 -8.09 -8.46 12.17
N LEU A 155 -7.99 -7.16 12.45
CA LEU A 155 -9.02 -6.18 12.06
C LEU A 155 -9.15 -6.07 10.54
N LEU A 156 -8.02 -6.05 9.82
CA LEU A 156 -8.01 -6.04 8.37
C LEU A 156 -8.70 -7.28 7.80
N GLY A 157 -8.34 -8.48 8.29
CA GLY A 157 -8.95 -9.73 7.86
C GLY A 157 -10.45 -9.80 8.17
N ALA A 158 -10.86 -9.35 9.35
CA ALA A 158 -12.28 -9.26 9.72
C ALA A 158 -13.05 -8.29 8.79
N ALA A 159 -12.49 -7.10 8.55
CA ALA A 159 -13.11 -6.11 7.66
C ALA A 159 -13.24 -6.65 6.22
N LEU A 160 -12.22 -7.34 5.71
CA LEU A 160 -12.26 -8.00 4.40
C LEU A 160 -13.31 -9.11 4.32
N ALA A 161 -13.42 -9.94 5.38
CA ALA A 161 -14.43 -10.99 5.45
C ALA A 161 -15.85 -10.40 5.47
N PHE A 162 -16.07 -9.31 6.21
CA PHE A 162 -17.33 -8.59 6.19
C PHE A 162 -17.66 -8.01 4.81
N CYS A 163 -16.68 -7.43 4.10
CA CYS A 163 -16.87 -6.95 2.74
C CYS A 163 -17.36 -8.07 1.80
N GLY A 164 -16.84 -9.30 1.95
CA GLY A 164 -17.23 -10.45 1.12
C GLY A 164 -18.65 -10.96 1.33
N ILE A 165 -19.28 -10.62 2.47
CA ILE A 165 -20.64 -11.09 2.82
C ILE A 165 -21.69 -10.00 2.52
N LEU A 166 -21.27 -8.80 2.12
CA LEU A 166 -22.19 -7.68 1.92
C LEU A 166 -23.18 -7.94 0.78
N PRO A 167 -24.49 -7.65 1.02
CA PRO A 167 -25.49 -7.66 -0.05
C PRO A 167 -25.27 -6.51 -1.04
N ALA A 168 -25.84 -6.63 -2.24
CA ALA A 168 -25.69 -5.64 -3.31
C ALA A 168 -26.12 -4.21 -2.92
N ASP A 169 -27.01 -4.05 -1.96
CA ASP A 169 -27.47 -2.74 -1.46
C ASP A 169 -26.54 -2.13 -0.40
N GLY A 170 -25.47 -2.86 0.01
CA GLY A 170 -24.58 -2.49 1.10
C GLY A 170 -23.44 -1.54 0.73
N PHE A 171 -23.51 -0.78 -0.37
CA PHE A 171 -22.40 0.07 -0.85
C PHE A 171 -21.89 1.07 0.22
N VAL A 172 -22.79 1.69 0.99
CA VAL A 172 -22.41 2.65 2.05
C VAL A 172 -21.61 1.96 3.16
N LEU A 173 -22.01 0.75 3.54
CA LEU A 173 -21.30 -0.04 4.54
C LEU A 173 -19.94 -0.51 4.00
N PHE A 174 -19.88 -0.89 2.72
CA PHE A 174 -18.63 -1.21 2.03
C PHE A 174 -17.66 -0.02 2.05
N ALA A 175 -18.14 1.20 1.74
CA ALA A 175 -17.34 2.41 1.82
C ALA A 175 -16.82 2.69 3.25
N ALA A 176 -17.66 2.52 4.25
CA ALA A 176 -17.26 2.69 5.65
C ALA A 176 -16.21 1.66 6.08
N LEU A 177 -16.35 0.40 5.68
CA LEU A 177 -15.37 -0.65 5.93
C LEU A 177 -14.05 -0.37 5.22
N THR A 178 -14.08 0.19 4.02
CA THR A 178 -12.87 0.58 3.28
C THR A 178 -12.09 1.69 4.00
N VAL A 179 -12.78 2.68 4.56
CA VAL A 179 -12.13 3.69 5.43
C VAL A 179 -11.50 3.03 6.65
N ALA A 180 -12.22 2.12 7.30
CA ALA A 180 -11.71 1.40 8.47
C ALA A 180 -10.46 0.56 8.11
N GLN A 181 -10.46 -0.11 6.96
CA GLN A 181 -9.28 -0.82 6.44
C GLN A 181 -8.11 0.15 6.23
N GLY A 182 -8.35 1.31 5.59
CA GLY A 182 -7.32 2.34 5.41
C GLY A 182 -6.71 2.80 6.74
N ILE A 183 -7.51 2.99 7.80
CA ILE A 183 -7.03 3.40 9.13
C ILE A 183 -6.11 2.33 9.76
N VAL A 184 -6.37 1.06 9.48
CA VAL A 184 -5.68 -0.08 10.11
C VAL A 184 -4.36 -0.43 9.40
N VAL A 185 -4.20 -0.10 8.12
CA VAL A 185 -3.02 -0.45 7.30
C VAL A 185 -1.71 0.22 7.76
N PRO A 186 -1.66 1.50 8.21
CA PRO A 186 -0.42 2.12 8.71
C PRO A 186 0.07 1.50 9.99
#